data_911cff361161950eccfb7265ac84c67c
#
_entry.id   911cff361161950eccfb7265ac84c67c
#
_cell.length_a   1.000
_cell.length_b   1.000
_cell.length_c   1.000
_cell.angle_alpha   90.00
_cell.angle_beta   90.00
_cell.angle_gamma   90.00
#
_symmetry.space_group_name_H-M   'P 1'
#
loop_
_entity.id
_entity.type
_entity.pdbx_description
1 polymer ?
#
loop_
_entity_poly.entity_id
_entity_poly.type
_entity_poly.pdbx_seq_one_letter_code
_entity_poly.pdbx_strand_id
1 'polypeptide(L)'
;MKKTILICGLIVLILTGCSNSTKEKTPDIHSFEGTIVECEQKSMIVCPNESEDEYNSSDKFKIDYVDGFDSCNVGDVVKITYEGEINEIYPAQISVTKIELKSEEKNNVLKKINSIVENGPIMSSNPFDYIKASQKIYDELLDKPEETFRYAFSDLIQSYENNKSDLINYIEALLCREINTNFKYDFESASDYVEKYKEFLSTDYKSFNKYDIYAKLILK
;
A
#
# COMPACT_ATOMS: atom_id res chain seq x y z
N MET A 1 73.86 17.85 65.63
CA MET A 1 72.95 18.62 64.74
C MET A 1 72.19 17.62 63.92
N LYS A 2 70.90 17.31 64.28
CA LYS A 2 70.06 16.35 63.62
C LYS A 2 68.98 17.13 62.86
N LYS A 3 68.98 17.05 61.54
CA LYS A 3 67.95 17.64 60.69
C LYS A 3 66.76 16.68 60.60
N THR A 4 65.62 17.11 61.07
CA THR A 4 64.34 16.40 60.99
C THR A 4 63.68 16.79 59.63
N ILE A 5 63.46 15.84 58.78
CA ILE A 5 62.73 16.04 57.53
C ILE A 5 61.26 15.69 57.76
N LEU A 6 60.42 16.73 57.67
CA LEU A 6 58.99 16.59 57.75
C LEU A 6 58.44 16.19 56.33
N ILE A 7 57.91 14.98 56.20
CA ILE A 7 57.27 14.52 55.00
C ILE A 7 55.76 14.83 55.08
N CYS A 8 55.33 15.88 54.40
CA CYS A 8 53.90 16.15 54.18
C CYS A 8 53.32 15.12 53.14
N GLY A 9 52.55 14.18 53.66
CA GLY A 9 51.80 13.25 52.81
C GLY A 9 50.62 13.97 52.19
N LEU A 10 50.65 14.11 50.84
CA LEU A 10 49.54 14.63 50.05
C LEU A 10 48.56 13.46 49.73
N ILE A 11 47.45 13.47 50.48
CA ILE A 11 46.33 12.51 50.15
C ILE A 11 45.58 13.05 48.99
N VAL A 12 45.79 12.43 47.80
CA VAL A 12 44.98 12.66 46.60
C VAL A 12 43.71 11.81 46.71
N LEU A 13 42.58 12.45 47.04
CA LEU A 13 41.25 11.85 46.94
C LEU A 13 40.89 11.74 45.46
N ILE A 14 40.99 10.55 44.92
CA ILE A 14 40.46 10.21 43.58
C ILE A 14 38.94 10.04 43.74
N LEU A 15 38.19 11.08 43.40
CA LEU A 15 36.74 10.99 43.18
C LEU A 15 36.51 10.26 41.86
N THR A 16 36.28 8.93 41.92
CA THR A 16 35.75 8.17 40.82
C THR A 16 34.28 8.57 40.64
N GLY A 17 34.07 9.58 39.80
CA GLY A 17 32.74 9.90 39.32
C GLY A 17 32.26 8.76 38.43
N CYS A 18 31.30 7.97 38.90
CA CYS A 18 30.49 7.12 38.04
C CYS A 18 29.68 8.05 37.13
N SER A 19 30.19 8.31 35.92
CA SER A 19 29.35 8.85 34.83
C SER A 19 28.44 7.74 34.40
N ASN A 20 27.19 7.75 34.88
CA ASN A 20 26.10 7.05 34.20
C ASN A 20 25.92 7.72 32.82
N SER A 21 26.67 7.23 31.83
CA SER A 21 26.32 7.49 30.46
C SER A 21 25.04 6.70 30.20
N THR A 22 23.89 7.34 30.39
CA THR A 22 22.66 6.96 29.68
C THR A 22 23.00 7.05 28.22
N LYS A 23 23.34 5.90 27.59
CA LYS A 23 23.31 5.78 26.16
C LYS A 23 21.86 6.10 25.79
N GLU A 24 21.60 7.24 25.17
CA GLU A 24 20.36 7.48 24.47
C GLU A 24 20.25 6.33 23.47
N LYS A 25 19.28 5.46 23.71
CA LYS A 25 18.97 4.35 22.81
C LYS A 25 18.41 5.04 21.56
N THR A 26 19.19 5.09 20.49
CA THR A 26 18.65 5.54 19.19
C THR A 26 17.38 4.73 18.95
N PRO A 27 16.26 5.40 18.61
CA PRO A 27 15.01 4.69 18.35
C PRO A 27 15.23 3.66 17.23
N ASP A 28 14.74 2.46 17.45
CA ASP A 28 14.77 1.38 16.49
C ASP A 28 13.64 1.64 15.48
N ILE A 29 13.98 2.27 14.35
CA ILE A 29 13.01 2.75 13.35
C ILE A 29 12.97 1.77 12.19
N HIS A 30 11.78 1.29 11.89
CA HIS A 30 11.46 0.38 10.80
C HIS A 30 10.48 1.00 9.83
N SER A 31 10.38 0.45 8.62
CA SER A 31 9.34 0.85 7.67
C SER A 31 9.03 -0.24 6.69
N PHE A 32 7.78 -0.35 6.27
CA PHE A 32 7.33 -1.24 5.20
C PHE A 32 6.31 -0.55 4.30
N GLU A 33 6.13 -1.08 3.10
CA GLU A 33 5.06 -0.69 2.18
C GLU A 33 3.96 -1.76 2.17
N GLY A 34 2.72 -1.31 2.10
CA GLY A 34 1.59 -2.23 2.08
C GLY A 34 0.33 -1.61 1.47
N THR A 35 -0.65 -2.49 1.21
CA THR A 35 -1.94 -2.12 0.63
C THR A 35 -2.98 -1.95 1.74
N ILE A 36 -3.72 -0.85 1.70
CA ILE A 36 -4.87 -0.62 2.58
C ILE A 36 -6.01 -1.54 2.13
N VAL A 37 -6.48 -2.39 3.04
CA VAL A 37 -7.58 -3.34 2.76
C VAL A 37 -8.86 -3.01 3.52
N GLU A 38 -8.76 -2.16 4.53
CA GLU A 38 -9.92 -1.68 5.29
C GLU A 38 -9.65 -0.28 5.83
N CYS A 39 -10.65 0.59 5.76
CA CYS A 39 -10.63 1.94 6.34
C CYS A 39 -11.64 2.02 7.46
N GLU A 40 -11.21 2.43 8.64
CA GLU A 40 -12.02 2.76 9.80
C GLU A 40 -11.97 4.26 10.08
N GLN A 41 -12.71 4.73 11.05
CA GLN A 41 -12.82 6.16 11.35
C GLN A 41 -11.48 6.80 11.81
N LYS A 42 -10.62 6.03 12.51
CA LYS A 42 -9.36 6.50 13.08
C LYS A 42 -8.18 5.54 12.86
N SER A 43 -8.41 4.49 12.11
CA SER A 43 -7.42 3.47 11.81
C SER A 43 -7.67 2.86 10.45
N MET A 44 -6.74 2.04 9.99
CA MET A 44 -6.86 1.24 8.79
C MET A 44 -6.23 -0.12 9.00
N ILE A 45 -6.59 -1.10 8.17
CA ILE A 45 -5.90 -2.38 8.06
C ILE A 45 -5.02 -2.33 6.81
N VAL A 46 -3.74 -2.63 7.01
CA VAL A 46 -2.74 -2.67 5.95
C VAL A 46 -2.17 -4.07 5.84
N CYS A 47 -2.14 -4.60 4.61
CA CYS A 47 -1.43 -5.83 4.27
C CYS A 47 -0.04 -5.45 3.74
N PRO A 48 1.06 -5.82 4.39
CA PRO A 48 2.41 -5.62 3.86
C PRO A 48 2.58 -6.26 2.49
N ASN A 49 3.45 -5.72 1.65
CA ASN A 49 3.85 -6.42 0.43
C ASN A 49 4.61 -7.71 0.79
N GLU A 50 4.48 -8.76 -0.02
CA GLU A 50 5.15 -10.05 0.24
C GLU A 50 6.68 -9.97 0.33
N SER A 51 7.27 -8.89 -0.22
CA SER A 51 8.72 -8.63 -0.17
C SER A 51 9.20 -7.96 1.13
N GLU A 52 8.28 -7.50 1.99
CA GLU A 52 8.60 -6.84 3.24
C GLU A 52 8.84 -7.87 4.35
N ASP A 53 9.80 -7.60 5.23
CA ASP A 53 10.12 -8.48 6.36
C ASP A 53 8.92 -8.62 7.31
N GLU A 54 8.13 -7.57 7.47
CA GLU A 54 6.93 -7.51 8.30
C GLU A 54 5.86 -8.50 7.87
N TYR A 55 5.82 -8.89 6.57
CA TYR A 55 4.90 -9.91 6.07
C TYR A 55 5.10 -11.26 6.76
N ASN A 56 6.33 -11.57 7.19
CA ASN A 56 6.63 -12.80 7.94
C ASN A 56 6.07 -12.78 9.37
N SER A 57 5.84 -11.60 9.93
CA SER A 57 5.27 -11.45 11.28
C SER A 57 3.74 -11.47 11.25
N SER A 58 3.13 -10.82 10.26
CA SER A 58 1.68 -10.82 10.06
C SER A 58 1.32 -10.41 8.63
N ASP A 59 0.28 -11.03 8.08
CA ASP A 59 -0.32 -10.62 6.81
C ASP A 59 -1.22 -9.37 6.94
N LYS A 60 -1.55 -8.94 8.18
CA LYS A 60 -2.39 -7.77 8.47
C LYS A 60 -1.89 -6.99 9.67
N PHE A 61 -1.83 -5.68 9.50
CA PHE A 61 -1.50 -4.72 10.55
C PHE A 61 -2.66 -3.74 10.75
N LYS A 62 -3.05 -3.54 12.01
CA LYS A 62 -3.93 -2.43 12.38
C LYS A 62 -3.08 -1.19 12.65
N ILE A 63 -3.31 -0.16 11.86
CA ILE A 63 -2.56 1.09 11.87
C ILE A 63 -3.48 2.20 12.35
N ASP A 64 -3.18 2.77 13.52
CA ASP A 64 -3.87 3.97 13.99
C ASP A 64 -3.34 5.20 13.21
N TYR A 65 -4.24 6.14 12.90
CA TYR A 65 -3.84 7.36 12.19
C TYR A 65 -2.93 8.22 13.06
N VAL A 66 -1.93 8.80 12.42
CA VAL A 66 -1.03 9.79 13.02
C VAL A 66 -1.41 11.19 12.56
N ASP A 67 -0.89 12.23 13.22
CA ASP A 67 -1.14 13.62 12.89
C ASP A 67 -0.84 13.91 11.42
N GLY A 68 -1.84 14.50 10.72
CA GLY A 68 -1.74 14.81 9.29
C GLY A 68 -2.17 13.69 8.34
N PHE A 69 -2.63 12.54 8.86
CA PHE A 69 -3.25 11.48 8.08
C PHE A 69 -4.67 11.22 8.59
N ASP A 70 -5.67 11.59 7.82
CA ASP A 70 -7.08 11.64 8.23
C ASP A 70 -8.05 10.89 7.32
N SER A 71 -7.57 10.37 6.19
CA SER A 71 -8.40 9.63 5.24
C SER A 71 -7.60 8.58 4.48
N CYS A 72 -8.27 7.49 4.11
CA CYS A 72 -7.71 6.44 3.28
C CYS A 72 -8.76 5.89 2.30
N ASN A 73 -8.31 5.22 1.24
CA ASN A 73 -9.16 4.40 0.39
C ASN A 73 -8.60 2.97 0.34
N VAL A 74 -9.51 2.01 0.28
CA VAL A 74 -9.13 0.61 0.07
C VAL A 74 -8.42 0.48 -1.28
N GLY A 75 -7.33 -0.27 -1.31
CA GLY A 75 -6.47 -0.45 -2.48
C GLY A 75 -5.34 0.59 -2.63
N ASP A 76 -5.34 1.67 -1.84
CA ASP A 76 -4.21 2.60 -1.81
C ASP A 76 -2.98 1.92 -1.19
N VAL A 77 -1.79 2.33 -1.66
CA VAL A 77 -0.50 1.89 -1.10
C VAL A 77 0.03 2.94 -0.16
N VAL A 78 0.48 2.50 0.99
CA VAL A 78 1.10 3.35 2.01
C VAL A 78 2.48 2.84 2.38
N LYS A 79 3.37 3.77 2.71
CA LYS A 79 4.59 3.47 3.46
C LYS A 79 4.36 3.82 4.92
N ILE A 80 4.51 2.82 5.77
CA ILE A 80 4.38 2.95 7.22
C ILE A 80 5.77 3.01 7.83
N THR A 81 6.01 3.99 8.69
CA THR A 81 7.22 4.05 9.54
C THR A 81 6.80 3.88 10.99
N TYR A 82 7.50 3.03 11.72
CA TYR A 82 7.17 2.70 13.11
C TYR A 82 8.42 2.54 13.97
N GLU A 83 8.25 2.56 15.28
CA GLU A 83 9.32 2.37 16.28
C GLU A 83 9.05 1.13 17.13
N GLY A 84 10.14 0.44 17.48
CA GLY A 84 10.13 -0.69 18.41
C GLY A 84 9.63 -2.00 17.80
N GLU A 85 9.13 -2.87 18.66
CA GLU A 85 8.76 -4.25 18.30
C GLU A 85 7.33 -4.36 17.76
N ILE A 86 7.08 -5.39 16.97
CA ILE A 86 5.75 -5.76 16.49
C ILE A 86 5.02 -6.51 17.62
N ASN A 87 3.82 -6.04 17.98
CA ASN A 87 2.92 -6.77 18.85
C ASN A 87 2.14 -7.81 18.03
N GLU A 88 2.45 -9.08 18.20
CA GLU A 88 1.95 -10.23 17.43
C GLU A 88 0.52 -10.67 17.79
N ILE A 89 -0.37 -9.74 18.13
CA ILE A 89 -1.81 -10.01 18.14
C ILE A 89 -2.35 -9.99 16.70
N TYR A 90 -3.58 -10.41 16.47
CA TYR A 90 -4.13 -10.40 15.10
C TYR A 90 -5.35 -9.49 14.96
N PRO A 91 -5.35 -8.52 14.04
CA PRO A 91 -4.21 -8.02 13.23
C PRO A 91 -3.07 -7.51 14.12
N ALA A 92 -1.81 -7.63 13.65
CA ALA A 92 -0.65 -7.14 14.39
C ALA A 92 -0.72 -5.62 14.62
N GLN A 93 -0.05 -5.15 15.67
CA GLN A 93 -0.01 -3.73 16.02
C GLN A 93 1.43 -3.25 16.17
N ILE A 94 1.67 -1.98 15.83
CA ILE A 94 2.97 -1.32 15.88
C ILE A 94 2.81 0.13 16.35
N SER A 95 3.88 0.71 16.86
CA SER A 95 3.94 2.14 17.23
C SER A 95 4.27 3.00 16.02
N VAL A 96 3.23 3.40 15.27
CA VAL A 96 3.39 4.18 14.04
C VAL A 96 3.86 5.61 14.34
N THR A 97 4.88 6.06 13.61
CA THR A 97 5.41 7.43 13.69
C THR A 97 5.13 8.24 12.43
N LYS A 98 4.95 7.57 11.27
CA LYS A 98 4.67 8.25 10.00
C LYS A 98 3.87 7.35 9.05
N ILE A 99 2.95 7.95 8.31
CA ILE A 99 2.20 7.34 7.21
C ILE A 99 2.40 8.19 5.96
N GLU A 100 2.81 7.57 4.85
CA GLU A 100 3.00 8.23 3.56
C GLU A 100 2.18 7.52 2.50
N LEU A 101 1.21 8.23 1.91
CA LEU A 101 0.42 7.70 0.79
C LEU A 101 1.26 7.74 -0.49
N LYS A 102 1.32 6.61 -1.20
CA LYS A 102 1.97 6.48 -2.50
C LYS A 102 1.05 6.94 -3.65
N SER A 103 0.64 8.20 -3.58
CA SER A 103 -0.37 8.75 -4.51
C SER A 103 0.15 9.07 -5.90
N GLU A 104 1.46 9.24 -6.09
CA GLU A 104 2.03 9.64 -7.39
C GLU A 104 1.81 8.57 -8.46
N GLU A 105 2.07 7.30 -8.16
CA GLU A 105 1.86 6.19 -9.09
C GLU A 105 0.39 6.04 -9.44
N LYS A 106 -0.50 6.06 -8.43
CA LYS A 106 -1.95 6.03 -8.62
C LYS A 106 -2.42 7.14 -9.55
N ASN A 107 -2.03 8.38 -9.24
CA ASN A 107 -2.41 9.55 -10.03
C ASN A 107 -1.92 9.44 -11.48
N ASN A 108 -0.72 8.89 -11.71
CA ASN A 108 -0.18 8.69 -13.05
C ASN A 108 -1.01 7.66 -13.84
N VAL A 109 -1.35 6.52 -13.25
CA VAL A 109 -2.19 5.49 -13.90
C VAL A 109 -3.57 6.05 -14.22
N LEU A 110 -4.27 6.61 -13.24
CA LEU A 110 -5.63 7.12 -13.43
C LEU A 110 -5.66 8.29 -14.43
N LYS A 111 -4.65 9.16 -14.43
CA LYS A 111 -4.53 10.23 -15.43
C LYS A 111 -4.38 9.67 -16.84
N LYS A 112 -3.60 8.61 -17.03
CA LYS A 112 -3.47 7.95 -18.34
C LYS A 112 -4.79 7.33 -18.79
N ILE A 113 -5.51 6.64 -17.90
CA ILE A 113 -6.83 6.07 -18.21
C ILE A 113 -7.82 7.17 -18.60
N ASN A 114 -7.89 8.26 -17.83
CA ASN A 114 -8.71 9.43 -18.17
C ASN A 114 -8.35 10.02 -19.54
N SER A 115 -7.06 10.10 -19.86
CA SER A 115 -6.61 10.61 -21.16
C SER A 115 -7.07 9.74 -22.34
N ILE A 116 -7.27 8.44 -22.15
CA ILE A 116 -7.87 7.58 -23.20
C ILE A 116 -9.28 8.04 -23.53
N VAL A 117 -10.07 8.36 -22.51
CA VAL A 117 -11.45 8.83 -22.67
C VAL A 117 -11.48 10.25 -23.29
N GLU A 118 -10.66 11.15 -22.76
CA GLU A 118 -10.61 12.56 -23.23
C GLU A 118 -10.17 12.69 -24.69
N ASN A 119 -9.25 11.84 -25.15
CA ASN A 119 -8.72 11.85 -26.51
C ASN A 119 -9.56 11.04 -27.50
N GLY A 120 -10.59 10.36 -27.05
CA GLY A 120 -11.42 9.50 -27.89
C GLY A 120 -12.46 10.27 -28.71
N PRO A 121 -13.13 9.58 -29.65
CA PRO A 121 -14.11 10.19 -30.55
C PRO A 121 -15.42 10.52 -29.80
N ILE A 122 -15.78 11.81 -29.74
CA ILE A 122 -16.97 12.32 -29.02
C ILE A 122 -18.28 11.61 -29.44
N MET A 123 -18.36 11.13 -30.66
CA MET A 123 -19.58 10.54 -31.24
C MET A 123 -19.62 9.01 -31.17
N SER A 124 -18.64 8.36 -30.58
CA SER A 124 -18.63 6.91 -30.42
C SER A 124 -19.08 6.49 -29.01
N SER A 125 -19.89 5.44 -28.94
CA SER A 125 -20.19 4.71 -27.70
C SER A 125 -19.39 3.42 -27.56
N ASN A 126 -18.50 3.12 -28.52
CA ASN A 126 -17.70 1.91 -28.52
C ASN A 126 -16.37 2.16 -27.81
N PRO A 127 -16.09 1.52 -26.63
CA PRO A 127 -14.86 1.71 -25.87
C PRO A 127 -13.58 1.44 -26.70
N PHE A 128 -13.64 0.51 -27.64
CA PHE A 128 -12.50 0.17 -28.50
C PHE A 128 -12.07 1.31 -29.43
N ASP A 129 -12.98 2.21 -29.81
CA ASP A 129 -12.62 3.38 -30.60
C ASP A 129 -11.76 4.38 -29.80
N TYR A 130 -12.02 4.49 -28.49
CA TYR A 130 -11.23 5.30 -27.55
C TYR A 130 -9.85 4.72 -27.33
N ILE A 131 -9.77 3.39 -27.10
CA ILE A 131 -8.50 2.67 -26.96
C ILE A 131 -7.67 2.83 -28.23
N LYS A 132 -8.28 2.64 -29.41
CA LYS A 132 -7.60 2.78 -30.71
C LYS A 132 -7.07 4.20 -30.93
N ALA A 133 -7.82 5.24 -30.54
CA ALA A 133 -7.38 6.62 -30.64
C ALA A 133 -6.21 6.93 -29.71
N SER A 134 -6.07 6.20 -28.62
CA SER A 134 -5.04 6.36 -27.57
C SER A 134 -4.19 5.11 -27.39
N GLN A 135 -3.97 4.31 -28.45
CA GLN A 135 -3.32 2.99 -28.39
C GLN A 135 -1.97 3.05 -27.64
N LYS A 136 -1.15 4.08 -27.90
CA LYS A 136 0.14 4.23 -27.23
C LYS A 136 -0.01 4.34 -25.71
N ILE A 137 -1.00 5.09 -25.22
CA ILE A 137 -1.25 5.24 -23.77
C ILE A 137 -1.72 3.90 -23.19
N TYR A 138 -2.57 3.19 -23.92
CA TYR A 138 -3.06 1.88 -23.50
C TYR A 138 -1.93 0.86 -23.39
N ASP A 139 -1.03 0.82 -24.39
CA ASP A 139 0.16 -0.05 -24.38
C ASP A 139 1.10 0.30 -23.23
N GLU A 140 1.34 1.60 -22.95
CA GLU A 140 2.16 2.04 -21.81
C GLU A 140 1.57 1.61 -20.45
N LEU A 141 0.25 1.48 -20.34
CA LEU A 141 -0.40 0.94 -19.14
C LEU A 141 -0.19 -0.58 -19.05
N LEU A 142 -0.27 -1.30 -20.16
CA LEU A 142 -0.03 -2.75 -20.19
C LEU A 142 1.45 -3.10 -19.94
N ASP A 143 2.39 -2.22 -20.27
CA ASP A 143 3.83 -2.39 -19.98
C ASP A 143 4.14 -2.34 -18.47
N LYS A 144 3.21 -1.83 -17.65
CA LYS A 144 3.30 -1.77 -16.18
C LYS A 144 2.13 -2.54 -15.51
N PRO A 145 2.04 -3.85 -15.73
CA PRO A 145 0.84 -4.60 -15.41
C PRO A 145 0.47 -4.60 -13.91
N GLU A 146 1.45 -4.66 -13.00
CA GLU A 146 1.18 -4.68 -11.57
C GLU A 146 0.62 -3.36 -11.05
N GLU A 147 1.25 -2.25 -11.44
CA GLU A 147 0.85 -0.89 -11.10
C GLU A 147 -0.54 -0.60 -11.70
N THR A 148 -0.72 -0.90 -12.99
CA THR A 148 -1.97 -0.67 -13.70
C THR A 148 -3.12 -1.49 -13.14
N PHE A 149 -2.93 -2.79 -12.91
CA PHE A 149 -3.98 -3.63 -12.33
C PHE A 149 -4.41 -3.13 -10.95
N ARG A 150 -3.43 -2.85 -10.09
CA ARG A 150 -3.70 -2.38 -8.72
C ARG A 150 -4.60 -1.14 -8.71
N TYR A 151 -4.23 -0.11 -9.44
CA TYR A 151 -4.94 1.17 -9.37
C TYR A 151 -6.21 1.21 -10.23
N ALA A 152 -6.20 0.60 -11.39
CA ALA A 152 -7.41 0.46 -12.21
C ALA A 152 -8.47 -0.40 -11.50
N PHE A 153 -8.07 -1.51 -10.90
CA PHE A 153 -9.00 -2.38 -10.18
C PHE A 153 -9.54 -1.72 -8.91
N SER A 154 -8.70 -1.01 -8.15
CA SER A 154 -9.16 -0.27 -6.95
C SER A 154 -10.17 0.82 -7.31
N ASP A 155 -9.94 1.60 -8.37
CA ASP A 155 -10.85 2.65 -8.82
C ASP A 155 -12.16 2.07 -9.35
N LEU A 156 -12.07 0.96 -10.10
CA LEU A 156 -13.22 0.20 -10.58
C LEU A 156 -14.09 -0.31 -9.42
N ILE A 157 -13.50 -0.87 -8.35
CA ILE A 157 -14.24 -1.34 -7.19
C ILE A 157 -14.87 -0.16 -6.45
N GLN A 158 -14.17 0.94 -6.24
CA GLN A 158 -14.72 2.12 -5.62
C GLN A 158 -15.91 2.69 -6.42
N SER A 159 -15.81 2.69 -7.75
CA SER A 159 -16.90 3.10 -8.64
C SER A 159 -18.09 2.15 -8.56
N TYR A 160 -17.85 0.84 -8.57
CA TYR A 160 -18.88 -0.20 -8.42
C TYR A 160 -19.65 -0.05 -7.10
N GLU A 161 -18.95 0.14 -5.98
CA GLU A 161 -19.59 0.34 -4.66
C GLU A 161 -20.43 1.62 -4.60
N ASN A 162 -20.07 2.63 -5.38
CA ASN A 162 -20.83 3.88 -5.52
C ASN A 162 -21.89 3.83 -6.63
N ASN A 163 -22.21 2.65 -7.19
CA ASN A 163 -23.15 2.43 -8.31
C ASN A 163 -22.82 3.29 -9.55
N LYS A 164 -21.55 3.53 -9.83
CA LYS A 164 -21.07 4.17 -11.05
C LYS A 164 -20.60 3.11 -12.04
N SER A 165 -20.98 3.27 -13.30
CA SER A 165 -20.56 2.39 -14.39
C SER A 165 -20.56 3.20 -15.69
N ASP A 166 -19.45 3.85 -15.95
CA ASP A 166 -19.24 4.69 -17.13
C ASP A 166 -18.13 4.13 -18.05
N LEU A 167 -17.78 4.89 -19.08
CA LEU A 167 -16.78 4.49 -20.05
C LEU A 167 -15.39 4.28 -19.44
N ILE A 168 -15.03 5.09 -18.45
CA ILE A 168 -13.73 4.97 -17.75
C ILE A 168 -13.66 3.61 -17.09
N ASN A 169 -14.69 3.24 -16.31
CA ASN A 169 -14.76 1.98 -15.60
C ASN A 169 -14.76 0.77 -16.55
N TYR A 170 -15.36 0.91 -17.74
CA TYR A 170 -15.29 -0.15 -18.74
C TYR A 170 -13.86 -0.34 -19.27
N ILE A 171 -13.11 0.75 -19.49
CA ILE A 171 -11.70 0.69 -19.89
C ILE A 171 -10.82 0.10 -18.79
N GLU A 172 -11.08 0.43 -17.52
CA GLU A 172 -10.42 -0.17 -16.36
C GLU A 172 -10.65 -1.69 -16.32
N ALA A 173 -11.90 -2.13 -16.52
CA ALA A 173 -12.22 -3.55 -16.57
C ALA A 173 -11.51 -4.27 -17.74
N LEU A 174 -11.39 -3.61 -18.91
CA LEU A 174 -10.64 -4.16 -20.04
C LEU A 174 -9.15 -4.31 -19.72
N LEU A 175 -8.52 -3.30 -19.13
CA LEU A 175 -7.12 -3.36 -18.68
C LEU A 175 -6.91 -4.50 -17.68
N CYS A 176 -7.78 -4.59 -16.67
CA CYS A 176 -7.71 -5.66 -15.67
C CYS A 176 -7.86 -7.05 -16.30
N ARG A 177 -8.78 -7.22 -17.27
CA ARG A 177 -8.98 -8.48 -17.99
C ARG A 177 -7.76 -8.86 -18.84
N GLU A 178 -7.13 -7.91 -19.50
CA GLU A 178 -5.94 -8.17 -20.33
C GLU A 178 -4.73 -8.54 -19.49
N ILE A 179 -4.55 -7.88 -18.34
CA ILE A 179 -3.45 -8.12 -17.42
C ILE A 179 -3.63 -9.45 -16.69
N ASN A 180 -4.83 -9.71 -16.15
CA ASN A 180 -5.09 -10.93 -15.42
C ASN A 180 -5.51 -12.07 -16.33
N THR A 181 -4.54 -12.89 -16.71
CA THR A 181 -4.78 -14.02 -17.63
C THR A 181 -5.55 -15.18 -17.02
N ASN A 182 -5.77 -15.22 -15.71
CA ASN A 182 -6.59 -16.25 -15.06
C ASN A 182 -8.09 -15.98 -15.22
N PHE A 183 -8.47 -14.69 -15.34
CA PHE A 183 -9.86 -14.28 -15.45
C PHE A 183 -10.12 -13.63 -16.81
N LYS A 184 -10.46 -14.44 -17.82
CA LYS A 184 -10.72 -14.01 -19.22
C LYS A 184 -12.18 -14.16 -19.62
N TYR A 185 -13.09 -13.76 -18.75
CA TYR A 185 -14.52 -13.80 -19.06
C TYR A 185 -14.95 -12.57 -19.88
N ASP A 186 -15.88 -12.77 -20.78
CA ASP A 186 -16.55 -11.66 -21.47
C ASP A 186 -17.54 -10.99 -20.50
N PHE A 187 -17.65 -9.68 -20.61
CA PHE A 187 -18.53 -8.88 -19.78
C PHE A 187 -19.23 -7.80 -20.62
N GLU A 188 -20.44 -7.43 -20.20
CA GLU A 188 -21.28 -6.44 -20.88
C GLU A 188 -21.10 -5.02 -20.29
N SER A 189 -20.73 -4.93 -19.01
CA SER A 189 -20.49 -3.68 -18.32
C SER A 189 -19.35 -3.83 -17.29
N ALA A 190 -18.85 -2.70 -16.79
CA ALA A 190 -17.87 -2.69 -15.71
C ALA A 190 -18.39 -3.41 -14.45
N SER A 191 -19.67 -3.21 -14.12
CA SER A 191 -20.30 -3.90 -12.99
C SER A 191 -20.40 -5.41 -13.21
N ASP A 192 -20.76 -5.84 -14.43
CA ASP A 192 -20.82 -7.27 -14.79
C ASP A 192 -19.43 -7.93 -14.68
N TYR A 193 -18.35 -7.21 -15.05
CA TYR A 193 -16.98 -7.67 -14.83
C TYR A 193 -16.70 -7.92 -13.35
N VAL A 194 -17.04 -6.96 -12.48
CA VAL A 194 -16.78 -7.06 -11.03
C VAL A 194 -17.58 -8.23 -10.45
N GLU A 195 -18.85 -8.38 -10.79
CA GLU A 195 -19.71 -9.47 -10.29
C GLU A 195 -19.19 -10.85 -10.71
N LYS A 196 -18.84 -11.03 -11.97
CA LYS A 196 -18.24 -12.27 -12.48
C LYS A 196 -16.89 -12.56 -11.82
N TYR A 197 -16.11 -11.50 -11.55
CA TYR A 197 -14.82 -11.69 -10.88
C TYR A 197 -15.00 -12.07 -9.42
N LYS A 198 -15.97 -11.48 -8.70
CA LYS A 198 -16.35 -11.92 -7.34
C LYS A 198 -16.75 -13.39 -7.32
N GLU A 199 -17.58 -13.81 -8.27
CA GLU A 199 -18.00 -15.21 -8.40
C GLU A 199 -16.79 -16.13 -8.63
N PHE A 200 -15.90 -15.78 -9.57
CA PHE A 200 -14.66 -16.51 -9.83
C PHE A 200 -13.81 -16.65 -8.58
N LEU A 201 -13.59 -15.56 -7.83
CA LEU A 201 -12.79 -15.56 -6.61
C LEU A 201 -13.42 -16.33 -5.43
N SER A 202 -14.73 -16.55 -5.45
CA SER A 202 -15.44 -17.35 -4.45
C SER A 202 -15.35 -18.86 -4.68
N THR A 203 -14.89 -19.28 -5.86
CA THR A 203 -14.71 -20.71 -6.17
C THR A 203 -13.48 -21.26 -5.45
N ASP A 204 -13.46 -22.58 -5.18
CA ASP A 204 -12.29 -23.29 -4.63
C ASP A 204 -11.20 -23.49 -5.69
N TYR A 205 -10.90 -22.44 -6.47
CA TYR A 205 -9.87 -22.49 -7.49
C TYR A 205 -8.49 -22.52 -6.84
N LYS A 206 -7.72 -23.57 -7.12
CA LYS A 206 -6.47 -23.88 -6.42
C LYS A 206 -5.24 -23.06 -6.88
N SER A 207 -5.40 -22.19 -7.88
CA SER A 207 -4.27 -21.51 -8.53
C SER A 207 -4.58 -20.04 -8.82
N PHE A 208 -4.78 -19.27 -7.74
CA PHE A 208 -4.84 -17.81 -7.87
C PHE A 208 -3.45 -17.24 -8.16
N ASN A 209 -3.38 -16.32 -9.11
CA ASN A 209 -2.16 -15.54 -9.35
C ASN A 209 -2.13 -14.30 -8.43
N LYS A 210 -1.05 -13.50 -8.51
CA LYS A 210 -0.89 -12.29 -7.69
C LYS A 210 -2.02 -11.27 -7.85
N TYR A 211 -2.63 -11.17 -9.03
CA TYR A 211 -3.76 -10.26 -9.28
C TYR A 211 -5.03 -10.74 -8.60
N ASP A 212 -5.28 -12.04 -8.61
CA ASP A 212 -6.41 -12.65 -7.91
C ASP A 212 -6.28 -12.51 -6.40
N ILE A 213 -5.06 -12.69 -5.88
CA ILE A 213 -4.75 -12.49 -4.46
C ILE A 213 -5.03 -11.03 -4.07
N TYR A 214 -4.52 -10.07 -4.84
CA TYR A 214 -4.79 -8.65 -4.61
C TYR A 214 -6.30 -8.34 -4.68
N ALA A 215 -7.01 -8.84 -5.69
CA ALA A 215 -8.44 -8.63 -5.81
C ALA A 215 -9.22 -9.19 -4.61
N LYS A 216 -8.84 -10.35 -4.08
CA LYS A 216 -9.43 -10.94 -2.85
C LYS A 216 -9.20 -10.07 -1.61
N LEU A 217 -8.10 -9.33 -1.54
CA LEU A 217 -7.82 -8.44 -0.40
C LEU A 217 -8.76 -7.25 -0.36
N ILE A 218 -9.16 -6.71 -1.51
CA ILE A 218 -9.94 -5.47 -1.60
C ILE A 218 -11.42 -5.68 -1.91
N LEU A 219 -11.81 -6.86 -2.42
CA LEU A 219 -13.22 -7.24 -2.60
C LEU A 219 -13.78 -7.79 -1.30
N LYS A 220 -14.79 -7.14 -0.79
CA LYS A 220 -15.57 -7.63 0.38
C LYS A 220 -16.71 -8.53 -0.02
#